data_0b67ba7852a3ffb015c75ac93f1f2fc8
#
_entry.id   0b67ba7852a3ffb015c75ac93f1f2fc8
#
_cell.length_a   1.000
_cell.length_b   1.000
_cell.length_c   1.000
_cell.angle_alpha   90.00
_cell.angle_beta   90.00
_cell.angle_gamma   90.00
#
_symmetry.space_group_name_H-M   'P 1'
#
loop_
_entity.id
_entity.type
_entity.pdbx_description
1 polymer ?
#
loop_
_entity_poly.entity_id
_entity_poly.type
_entity_poly.pdbx_seq_one_letter_code
_entity_poly.pdbx_strand_id
1 'polypeptide(L)'
;MTNKSKYFITIMFLTFIGVFAILFWVVPKSDFSPKEKRYLQTFPEVSATTLTDGSFETKFEDYINDHMVMRDAFMGINSYSNLLVLNNGSDGVYKCKNGYLINKPATNERLDLNLSVVSDFQQKTGIDTSLMIVPSTGYIMDNVLPHIHEKYNDDEYFSTINKYCSENNLSNIDLRNTFKANKDNTQIYYKTDHHWTTKGAYLAYNQLCSKWNIKPATRDKFTIQTANDFLGTTYNTSGFWLNESDTIEIWNNLNNKSTCSITANGITTKYNSMYFTDQLKGADKYAVFLNGNNPVTTIKNPDCKNNKKLLIIKDSFSHCLAPFLSENFSEVTLVDMRYYKKSVSEEICSKTKFDKVLVCMELDNFLADKDFAFLE
;
A
#
# COMPACT_ATOMS: atom_id res chain seq x y z
N MET A 1 11.19 4.94 -51.58
CA MET A 1 12.27 5.48 -50.75
C MET A 1 13.59 5.42 -51.51
N THR A 2 14.30 6.51 -51.62
CA THR A 2 15.64 6.55 -52.23
C THR A 2 16.66 5.82 -51.34
N ASN A 3 17.76 5.29 -51.92
CA ASN A 3 18.80 4.63 -51.11
C ASN A 3 19.36 5.56 -50.05
N LYS A 4 19.50 6.86 -50.30
CA LYS A 4 19.93 7.87 -49.32
C LYS A 4 18.98 7.93 -48.08
N SER A 5 17.68 7.84 -48.28
CA SER A 5 16.68 7.81 -47.23
C SER A 5 16.78 6.52 -46.36
N LYS A 6 17.10 5.38 -46.99
CA LYS A 6 17.32 4.12 -46.28
C LYS A 6 18.56 4.18 -45.38
N TYR A 7 19.69 4.67 -45.93
CA TYR A 7 20.91 4.83 -45.15
C TYR A 7 20.74 5.82 -43.99
N PHE A 8 20.02 6.92 -44.19
CA PHE A 8 19.75 7.91 -43.16
C PHE A 8 18.98 7.27 -41.97
N ILE A 9 17.90 6.54 -42.29
CA ILE A 9 17.12 5.86 -41.23
C ILE A 9 17.93 4.81 -40.50
N THR A 10 18.72 4.01 -41.25
CA THR A 10 19.59 2.99 -40.63
C THR A 10 20.64 3.61 -39.73
N ILE A 11 21.30 4.68 -40.15
CA ILE A 11 22.32 5.37 -39.33
C ILE A 11 21.66 5.96 -38.09
N MET A 12 20.52 6.63 -38.23
CA MET A 12 19.77 7.19 -37.10
C MET A 12 19.39 6.11 -36.07
N PHE A 13 18.89 4.98 -36.54
CA PHE A 13 18.52 3.84 -35.69
C PHE A 13 19.72 3.25 -34.95
N LEU A 14 20.84 3.00 -35.67
CA LEU A 14 22.05 2.47 -35.06
C LEU A 14 22.68 3.47 -34.08
N THR A 15 22.63 4.77 -34.37
CA THR A 15 23.09 5.81 -33.46
C THR A 15 22.24 5.83 -32.19
N PHE A 16 20.92 5.75 -32.32
CA PHE A 16 20.01 5.69 -31.18
C PHE A 16 20.34 4.48 -30.27
N ILE A 17 20.40 3.28 -30.84
CA ILE A 17 20.76 2.07 -30.07
C ILE A 17 22.15 2.20 -29.43
N GLY A 18 23.13 2.65 -30.18
CA GLY A 18 24.51 2.79 -29.70
C GLY A 18 24.62 3.78 -28.53
N VAL A 19 23.94 4.92 -28.60
CA VAL A 19 23.91 5.92 -27.52
C VAL A 19 23.25 5.31 -26.26
N PHE A 20 22.09 4.67 -26.39
CA PHE A 20 21.43 4.06 -25.23
C PHE A 20 22.22 2.90 -24.62
N ALA A 21 22.88 2.09 -25.46
CA ALA A 21 23.76 1.01 -25.00
C ALA A 21 24.96 1.58 -24.19
N ILE A 22 25.58 2.65 -24.67
CA ILE A 22 26.68 3.31 -23.94
C ILE A 22 26.18 3.91 -22.63
N LEU A 23 25.09 4.67 -22.67
CA LEU A 23 24.49 5.30 -21.49
C LEU A 23 24.06 4.27 -20.45
N PHE A 24 23.54 3.13 -20.89
CA PHE A 24 23.17 2.03 -19.99
C PHE A 24 24.34 1.58 -19.11
N TRP A 25 25.56 1.48 -19.65
CA TRP A 25 26.74 1.04 -18.89
C TRP A 25 27.44 2.16 -18.12
N VAL A 26 27.30 3.41 -18.56
CA VAL A 26 27.98 4.56 -17.94
C VAL A 26 27.19 5.16 -16.78
N VAL A 27 25.86 5.16 -16.85
CA VAL A 27 25.02 5.74 -15.80
C VAL A 27 25.02 4.84 -14.56
N PRO A 28 25.27 5.40 -13.35
CA PRO A 28 25.23 4.65 -12.11
C PRO A 28 23.89 3.96 -11.89
N LYS A 29 23.93 2.73 -11.37
CA LYS A 29 22.74 1.94 -11.07
C LYS A 29 22.27 2.19 -9.63
N SER A 30 20.96 2.07 -9.38
CA SER A 30 20.38 2.13 -8.05
C SER A 30 19.83 0.76 -7.69
N ASP A 31 20.00 0.33 -6.44
CA ASP A 31 19.45 -0.94 -5.97
C ASP A 31 17.98 -0.85 -5.55
N PHE A 32 17.47 0.38 -5.39
CA PHE A 32 16.11 0.62 -4.90
C PHE A 32 15.44 1.78 -5.67
N SER A 33 14.19 1.60 -6.04
CA SER A 33 13.34 2.66 -6.59
C SER A 33 12.47 3.27 -5.49
N PRO A 34 12.75 4.50 -5.05
CA PRO A 34 11.90 5.17 -4.05
C PRO A 34 10.49 5.46 -4.56
N LYS A 35 10.33 5.63 -5.89
CA LYS A 35 9.03 5.88 -6.52
C LYS A 35 8.14 4.64 -6.53
N GLU A 36 8.72 3.47 -6.89
CA GLU A 36 8.00 2.21 -6.96
C GLU A 36 8.02 1.44 -5.64
N LYS A 37 8.79 1.90 -4.64
CA LYS A 37 8.96 1.29 -3.30
C LYS A 37 9.41 -0.18 -3.36
N ARG A 38 10.25 -0.51 -4.35
CA ARG A 38 10.80 -1.87 -4.53
C ARG A 38 12.29 -1.87 -4.79
N TYR A 39 12.91 -2.99 -4.48
CA TYR A 39 14.27 -3.26 -4.93
C TYR A 39 14.27 -3.51 -6.45
N LEU A 40 15.26 -2.93 -7.12
CA LEU A 40 15.48 -3.13 -8.53
C LEU A 40 16.30 -4.42 -8.73
N GLN A 41 16.11 -5.08 -9.87
CA GLN A 41 16.82 -6.31 -10.20
C GLN A 41 18.32 -6.04 -10.26
N THR A 42 19.10 -6.75 -9.48
CA THR A 42 20.56 -6.73 -9.58
C THR A 42 21.03 -7.53 -10.80
N PHE A 43 22.26 -7.26 -11.26
CA PHE A 43 22.84 -8.05 -12.36
C PHE A 43 22.81 -9.55 -12.00
N PRO A 44 22.23 -10.43 -12.86
CA PRO A 44 22.06 -11.84 -12.52
C PRO A 44 23.37 -12.57 -12.45
N GLU A 45 23.43 -13.56 -11.56
CA GLU A 45 24.56 -14.48 -11.47
C GLU A 45 24.67 -15.33 -12.74
N VAL A 46 25.88 -15.41 -13.29
CA VAL A 46 26.19 -16.25 -14.46
C VAL A 46 26.69 -17.60 -13.99
N SER A 47 25.87 -18.63 -14.12
CA SER A 47 26.25 -20.03 -13.81
C SER A 47 25.72 -20.97 -14.89
N ALA A 48 26.26 -22.17 -14.96
CA ALA A 48 25.76 -23.19 -15.89
C ALA A 48 24.26 -23.48 -15.65
N THR A 49 23.84 -23.48 -14.39
CA THR A 49 22.43 -23.71 -14.02
C THR A 49 21.54 -22.59 -14.52
N THR A 50 21.90 -21.31 -14.24
CA THR A 50 21.05 -20.15 -14.61
C THR A 50 20.95 -19.97 -16.13
N LEU A 51 21.98 -20.40 -16.88
CA LEU A 51 21.97 -20.37 -18.36
C LEU A 51 21.13 -21.50 -18.98
N THR A 52 21.02 -22.66 -18.28
CA THR A 52 20.29 -23.81 -18.83
C THR A 52 18.83 -23.85 -18.43
N ASP A 53 18.44 -23.23 -17.32
CA ASP A 53 17.05 -23.18 -16.82
C ASP A 53 16.29 -21.93 -17.28
N GLY A 54 16.94 -21.01 -18.03
CA GLY A 54 16.35 -19.78 -18.55
C GLY A 54 16.19 -18.67 -17.50
N SER A 55 16.68 -18.87 -16.28
CA SER A 55 16.56 -17.87 -15.22
C SER A 55 17.49 -16.68 -15.40
N PHE A 56 18.63 -16.89 -16.12
CA PHE A 56 19.54 -15.79 -16.44
C PHE A 56 18.87 -14.80 -17.40
N GLU A 57 18.28 -15.28 -18.49
CA GLU A 57 17.64 -14.44 -19.49
C GLU A 57 16.50 -13.61 -18.87
N THR A 58 15.64 -14.21 -18.08
CA THR A 58 14.54 -13.54 -17.39
C THR A 58 15.04 -12.44 -16.45
N LYS A 59 16.00 -12.76 -15.57
CA LYS A 59 16.57 -11.78 -14.64
C LYS A 59 17.39 -10.69 -15.35
N PHE A 60 18.01 -11.01 -16.47
CA PHE A 60 18.74 -10.03 -17.27
C PHE A 60 17.82 -9.06 -17.99
N GLU A 61 16.70 -9.55 -18.49
CA GLU A 61 15.62 -8.69 -19.04
C GLU A 61 15.07 -7.74 -17.96
N ASP A 62 14.77 -8.26 -16.77
CA ASP A 62 14.34 -7.45 -15.63
C ASP A 62 15.40 -6.41 -15.25
N TYR A 63 16.69 -6.80 -15.25
CA TYR A 63 17.77 -5.87 -14.97
C TYR A 63 17.88 -4.75 -16.01
N ILE A 64 17.74 -5.07 -17.31
CA ILE A 64 17.71 -4.04 -18.36
C ILE A 64 16.51 -3.12 -18.18
N ASN A 65 15.33 -3.68 -17.93
CA ASN A 65 14.09 -2.92 -17.75
C ASN A 65 14.18 -1.98 -16.56
N ASP A 66 14.76 -2.42 -15.46
CA ASP A 66 14.90 -1.62 -14.24
C ASP A 66 15.92 -0.50 -14.33
N HIS A 67 16.96 -0.69 -15.14
CA HIS A 67 18.10 0.23 -15.21
C HIS A 67 18.23 1.00 -16.54
N MET A 68 17.25 0.88 -17.43
CA MET A 68 17.24 1.61 -18.69
C MET A 68 17.25 3.13 -18.45
N VAL A 69 18.14 3.82 -19.12
CA VAL A 69 18.22 5.28 -19.05
C VAL A 69 16.93 5.88 -19.61
N MET A 70 16.37 6.90 -18.95
CA MET A 70 15.06 7.48 -19.26
C MET A 70 13.88 6.49 -19.18
N ARG A 71 14.00 5.45 -18.35
CA ARG A 71 12.96 4.44 -18.13
C ARG A 71 11.57 5.08 -17.91
N ASP A 72 11.47 6.04 -16.98
CA ASP A 72 10.20 6.74 -16.69
C ASP A 72 9.62 7.41 -17.94
N ALA A 73 10.49 7.97 -18.81
CA ALA A 73 10.06 8.58 -20.06
C ALA A 73 9.48 7.53 -21.02
N PHE A 74 10.15 6.40 -21.18
CA PHE A 74 9.64 5.32 -22.02
C PHE A 74 8.36 4.68 -21.48
N MET A 75 8.26 4.49 -20.17
CA MET A 75 7.03 4.02 -19.52
C MET A 75 5.85 4.92 -19.88
N GLY A 76 6.01 6.23 -19.74
CA GLY A 76 4.92 7.12 -20.07
C GLY A 76 4.58 7.17 -21.56
N ILE A 77 5.58 7.17 -22.47
CA ILE A 77 5.32 7.04 -23.91
C ILE A 77 4.48 5.78 -24.19
N ASN A 78 4.87 4.64 -23.60
CA ASN A 78 4.12 3.40 -23.71
C ASN A 78 2.69 3.56 -23.20
N SER A 79 2.49 4.15 -22.02
CA SER A 79 1.19 4.29 -21.37
C SER A 79 0.24 5.18 -22.20
N TYR A 80 0.73 6.31 -22.73
CA TYR A 80 -0.08 7.14 -23.62
C TYR A 80 -0.29 6.50 -25.00
N SER A 81 0.66 5.71 -25.51
CA SER A 81 0.47 4.93 -26.73
C SER A 81 -0.62 3.87 -26.58
N ASN A 82 -0.69 3.23 -25.42
CA ASN A 82 -1.76 2.29 -25.06
C ASN A 82 -3.14 2.97 -25.13
N LEU A 83 -3.27 4.20 -24.62
CA LEU A 83 -4.53 4.94 -24.72
C LEU A 83 -4.90 5.27 -26.18
N LEU A 84 -3.91 5.55 -27.06
CA LEU A 84 -4.17 5.82 -28.47
C LEU A 84 -4.69 4.60 -29.22
N VAL A 85 -4.34 3.39 -28.81
CA VAL A 85 -4.88 2.14 -29.36
C VAL A 85 -6.07 1.60 -28.56
N LEU A 86 -6.75 2.50 -27.85
CA LEU A 86 -8.00 2.24 -27.10
C LEU A 86 -7.85 1.27 -25.92
N ASN A 87 -6.65 1.06 -25.39
CA ASN A 87 -6.49 0.42 -24.09
C ASN A 87 -6.90 1.41 -22.99
N ASN A 88 -7.53 0.91 -21.93
CA ASN A 88 -8.05 1.76 -20.84
C ASN A 88 -7.01 2.06 -19.75
N GLY A 89 -5.77 1.57 -19.89
CA GLY A 89 -4.72 1.75 -18.91
C GLY A 89 -3.39 1.16 -19.36
N SER A 90 -2.44 1.13 -18.43
CA SER A 90 -1.09 0.57 -18.60
C SER A 90 -0.59 0.00 -17.28
N ASP A 91 0.23 -1.02 -17.35
CA ASP A 91 0.94 -1.62 -16.20
C ASP A 91 0.01 -1.94 -15.00
N GLY A 92 -1.12 -2.55 -15.29
CA GLY A 92 -2.11 -2.93 -14.28
C GLY A 92 -2.94 -1.77 -13.70
N VAL A 93 -2.86 -0.56 -14.27
CA VAL A 93 -3.56 0.64 -13.78
C VAL A 93 -4.50 1.18 -14.86
N TYR A 94 -5.76 1.41 -14.51
CA TYR A 94 -6.72 2.11 -15.36
C TYR A 94 -6.52 3.63 -15.29
N LYS A 95 -6.58 4.29 -16.46
CA LYS A 95 -6.72 5.74 -16.55
C LYS A 95 -8.22 6.09 -16.47
N CYS A 96 -8.65 6.59 -15.33
CA CYS A 96 -10.05 6.82 -15.01
C CYS A 96 -10.45 8.29 -15.19
N LYS A 97 -11.76 8.57 -15.05
CA LYS A 97 -12.29 9.94 -15.04
C LYS A 97 -11.79 10.70 -13.81
N ASN A 98 -11.88 12.03 -13.87
CA ASN A 98 -11.56 12.95 -12.77
C ASN A 98 -10.12 12.81 -12.23
N GLY A 99 -9.19 12.30 -13.04
CA GLY A 99 -7.79 12.14 -12.69
C GLY A 99 -7.46 10.92 -11.81
N TYR A 100 -8.40 10.01 -11.60
CA TYR A 100 -8.12 8.77 -10.87
C TYR A 100 -7.27 7.80 -11.69
N LEU A 101 -6.30 7.19 -11.01
CA LEU A 101 -5.49 6.06 -11.47
C LEU A 101 -5.81 4.88 -10.55
N ILE A 102 -6.46 3.86 -11.05
CA ILE A 102 -7.02 2.79 -10.24
C ILE A 102 -6.41 1.46 -10.68
N ASN A 103 -5.88 0.69 -9.74
CA ASN A 103 -5.37 -0.65 -9.99
C ASN A 103 -6.49 -1.54 -10.54
N LYS A 104 -6.15 -2.41 -11.50
CA LYS A 104 -7.01 -3.50 -11.91
C LYS A 104 -7.29 -4.43 -10.73
N PRO A 105 -8.46 -5.13 -10.73
CA PRO A 105 -8.79 -6.02 -9.62
C PRO A 105 -7.77 -7.15 -9.49
N ALA A 106 -7.41 -7.49 -8.25
CA ALA A 106 -6.58 -8.65 -7.98
C ALA A 106 -7.35 -9.96 -8.19
N THR A 107 -6.57 -11.03 -8.39
CA THR A 107 -7.08 -12.39 -8.40
C THR A 107 -7.08 -12.98 -7.00
N ASN A 108 -8.09 -13.79 -6.67
CA ASN A 108 -8.11 -14.50 -5.40
C ASN A 108 -7.15 -15.69 -5.43
N GLU A 109 -6.07 -15.61 -4.68
CA GLU A 109 -5.12 -16.70 -4.54
C GLU A 109 -5.20 -17.40 -3.16
N ARG A 110 -5.53 -16.66 -2.10
CA ARG A 110 -5.32 -17.12 -0.71
C ARG A 110 -6.40 -16.72 0.29
N LEU A 111 -7.57 -16.27 -0.12
CA LEU A 111 -8.62 -15.77 0.79
C LEU A 111 -8.91 -16.76 1.93
N ASP A 112 -9.29 -17.99 1.59
CA ASP A 112 -9.71 -18.99 2.58
C ASP A 112 -8.55 -19.36 3.53
N LEU A 113 -7.34 -19.48 2.98
CA LEU A 113 -6.16 -19.77 3.78
C LEU A 113 -5.85 -18.65 4.76
N ASN A 114 -5.85 -17.39 4.30
CA ASN A 114 -5.53 -16.26 5.16
C ASN A 114 -6.62 -16.03 6.24
N LEU A 115 -7.89 -16.31 5.91
CA LEU A 115 -8.96 -16.31 6.90
C LEU A 115 -8.76 -17.42 7.95
N SER A 116 -8.37 -18.64 7.54
CA SER A 116 -8.12 -19.73 8.50
C SER A 116 -6.98 -19.38 9.47
N VAL A 117 -5.88 -18.85 8.96
CA VAL A 117 -4.75 -18.46 9.81
C VAL A 117 -5.13 -17.38 10.81
N VAL A 118 -5.97 -16.40 10.42
CA VAL A 118 -6.46 -15.38 11.38
C VAL A 118 -7.33 -16.00 12.46
N SER A 119 -8.18 -16.98 12.11
CA SER A 119 -9.00 -17.70 13.07
C SER A 119 -8.15 -18.54 14.04
N ASP A 120 -7.16 -19.28 13.53
CA ASP A 120 -6.25 -20.10 14.33
C ASP A 120 -5.42 -19.22 15.28
N PHE A 121 -4.96 -18.07 14.80
CA PHE A 121 -4.30 -17.07 15.64
C PHE A 121 -5.19 -16.57 16.78
N GLN A 122 -6.48 -16.26 16.51
CA GLN A 122 -7.42 -15.88 17.56
C GLN A 122 -7.59 -17.01 18.61
N GLN A 123 -7.76 -18.24 18.14
CA GLN A 123 -7.93 -19.40 19.01
C GLN A 123 -6.68 -19.63 19.87
N LYS A 124 -5.49 -19.56 19.27
CA LYS A 124 -4.20 -19.76 19.96
C LYS A 124 -3.93 -18.68 21.00
N THR A 125 -4.21 -17.43 20.69
CA THR A 125 -3.92 -16.30 21.59
C THR A 125 -5.04 -15.99 22.58
N GLY A 126 -6.28 -16.37 22.27
CA GLY A 126 -7.47 -16.00 23.05
C GLY A 126 -7.81 -14.52 23.00
N ILE A 127 -7.22 -13.74 22.10
CA ILE A 127 -7.43 -12.29 22.00
C ILE A 127 -8.56 -12.00 20.99
N ASP A 128 -9.54 -11.18 21.40
CA ASP A 128 -10.63 -10.73 20.53
C ASP A 128 -10.09 -10.08 19.25
N THR A 129 -10.27 -10.76 18.14
CA THR A 129 -9.71 -10.40 16.83
C THR A 129 -10.80 -9.90 15.89
N SER A 130 -10.53 -8.77 15.26
CA SER A 130 -11.42 -8.17 14.26
C SER A 130 -10.71 -8.05 12.92
N LEU A 131 -11.45 -8.30 11.82
CA LEU A 131 -11.02 -8.00 10.47
C LEU A 131 -11.62 -6.67 10.02
N MET A 132 -10.80 -5.84 9.38
CA MET A 132 -11.23 -4.66 8.64
C MET A 132 -10.51 -4.66 7.31
N ILE A 133 -11.09 -5.37 6.36
CA ILE A 133 -10.57 -5.41 5.00
C ILE A 133 -11.07 -4.18 4.26
N VAL A 134 -10.13 -3.40 3.70
CA VAL A 134 -10.45 -2.18 2.97
C VAL A 134 -10.86 -2.56 1.55
N PRO A 135 -12.07 -2.18 1.09
CA PRO A 135 -12.52 -2.54 -0.25
C PRO A 135 -11.68 -1.88 -1.34
N SER A 136 -11.61 -2.54 -2.50
CA SER A 136 -10.87 -2.06 -3.66
C SER A 136 -11.32 -0.67 -4.09
N THR A 137 -10.35 0.18 -4.47
CA THR A 137 -10.67 1.54 -4.96
C THR A 137 -11.64 1.49 -6.14
N GLY A 138 -11.45 0.57 -7.09
CA GLY A 138 -12.32 0.46 -8.26
C GLY A 138 -13.73 0.00 -7.95
N TYR A 139 -13.93 -0.79 -6.90
CA TYR A 139 -15.26 -1.19 -6.45
C TYR A 139 -16.03 -0.02 -5.79
N ILE A 140 -15.36 0.81 -5.04
CA ILE A 140 -15.99 1.99 -4.39
C ILE A 140 -16.18 3.12 -5.40
N MET A 141 -15.17 3.39 -6.22
CA MET A 141 -15.13 4.49 -7.19
C MET A 141 -15.58 4.05 -8.60
N ASP A 142 -16.55 3.14 -8.67
CA ASP A 142 -17.06 2.54 -9.92
C ASP A 142 -17.52 3.57 -10.98
N ASN A 143 -18.05 4.70 -10.53
CA ASN A 143 -18.53 5.79 -11.39
C ASN A 143 -17.42 6.53 -12.17
N VAL A 144 -16.15 6.39 -11.78
CA VAL A 144 -15.01 7.00 -12.48
C VAL A 144 -14.28 6.03 -13.40
N LEU A 145 -14.54 4.73 -13.32
CA LEU A 145 -13.90 3.71 -14.15
C LEU A 145 -14.17 3.92 -15.67
N PRO A 146 -13.29 3.45 -16.55
CA PRO A 146 -13.56 3.42 -17.97
C PRO A 146 -14.75 2.48 -18.27
N HIS A 147 -15.43 2.68 -19.41
CA HIS A 147 -16.60 1.88 -19.77
C HIS A 147 -16.31 0.37 -19.91
N ILE A 148 -15.13 0.02 -20.36
CA ILE A 148 -14.67 -1.37 -20.46
C ILE A 148 -13.59 -1.56 -19.42
N HIS A 149 -13.87 -2.37 -18.41
CA HIS A 149 -12.94 -2.72 -17.34
C HIS A 149 -13.23 -4.13 -16.83
N GLU A 150 -12.26 -4.73 -16.16
CA GLU A 150 -12.43 -5.99 -15.46
C GLU A 150 -13.36 -5.80 -14.25
N LYS A 151 -14.15 -6.83 -13.95
CA LYS A 151 -15.10 -6.77 -12.84
C LYS A 151 -14.37 -6.85 -11.49
N TYR A 152 -14.69 -5.94 -10.58
CA TYR A 152 -14.27 -6.02 -9.18
C TYR A 152 -15.24 -6.95 -8.43
N ASN A 153 -14.72 -8.04 -7.87
CA ASN A 153 -15.51 -9.09 -7.21
C ASN A 153 -15.62 -8.89 -5.70
N ASP A 154 -15.48 -7.66 -5.21
CA ASP A 154 -15.53 -7.34 -3.78
C ASP A 154 -16.78 -7.90 -3.08
N ASP A 155 -17.96 -7.84 -3.70
CA ASP A 155 -19.18 -8.36 -3.10
C ASP A 155 -19.09 -9.86 -2.83
N GLU A 156 -18.47 -10.64 -3.71
CA GLU A 156 -18.25 -12.07 -3.54
C GLU A 156 -17.24 -12.36 -2.42
N TYR A 157 -16.10 -11.66 -2.45
CA TYR A 157 -15.07 -11.80 -1.42
C TYR A 157 -15.59 -11.41 -0.04
N PHE A 158 -16.28 -10.27 0.09
CA PHE A 158 -16.85 -9.85 1.35
C PHE A 158 -18.00 -10.74 1.82
N SER A 159 -18.75 -11.37 0.92
CA SER A 159 -19.72 -12.40 1.29
C SER A 159 -19.04 -13.58 1.97
N THR A 160 -17.94 -14.07 1.39
CA THR A 160 -17.11 -15.14 1.96
C THR A 160 -16.53 -14.72 3.31
N ILE A 161 -15.92 -13.53 3.40
CA ILE A 161 -15.38 -12.98 4.65
C ILE A 161 -16.46 -12.90 5.75
N ASN A 162 -17.62 -12.33 5.44
CA ASN A 162 -18.73 -12.20 6.39
C ASN A 162 -19.20 -13.56 6.90
N LYS A 163 -19.40 -14.53 6.00
CA LYS A 163 -19.78 -15.88 6.35
C LYS A 163 -18.73 -16.52 7.26
N TYR A 164 -17.46 -16.51 6.83
CA TYR A 164 -16.37 -17.09 7.60
C TYR A 164 -16.24 -16.48 8.99
N CYS A 165 -16.30 -15.16 9.10
CA CYS A 165 -16.24 -14.46 10.38
C CYS A 165 -17.38 -14.86 11.32
N SER A 166 -18.62 -15.00 10.79
CA SER A 166 -19.78 -15.41 11.59
C SER A 166 -19.67 -16.85 12.11
N GLU A 167 -19.09 -17.75 11.31
CA GLU A 167 -18.89 -19.17 11.66
C GLU A 167 -17.74 -19.39 12.66
N ASN A 168 -16.75 -18.49 12.70
CA ASN A 168 -15.53 -18.62 13.50
C ASN A 168 -15.41 -17.59 14.64
N ASN A 169 -16.50 -16.90 15.00
CA ASN A 169 -16.52 -15.88 16.04
C ASN A 169 -15.51 -14.73 15.86
N LEU A 170 -15.18 -14.42 14.61
CA LEU A 170 -14.39 -13.25 14.26
C LEU A 170 -15.30 -12.04 14.06
N SER A 171 -14.86 -10.87 14.51
CA SER A 171 -15.60 -9.64 14.23
C SER A 171 -15.19 -9.07 12.87
N ASN A 172 -16.16 -8.78 11.97
CA ASN A 172 -15.89 -8.10 10.71
C ASN A 172 -16.38 -6.65 10.74
N ILE A 173 -15.53 -5.73 10.28
CA ILE A 173 -15.84 -4.31 10.08
C ILE A 173 -15.90 -4.05 8.57
N ASP A 174 -17.09 -4.17 7.99
CA ASP A 174 -17.33 -3.99 6.55
C ASP A 174 -17.49 -2.51 6.22
N LEU A 175 -16.56 -1.95 5.46
CA LEU A 175 -16.50 -0.53 5.09
C LEU A 175 -17.29 -0.19 3.82
N ARG A 176 -17.76 -1.18 3.04
CA ARG A 176 -18.35 -0.97 1.71
C ARG A 176 -19.51 0.02 1.73
N ASN A 177 -20.48 -0.17 2.61
CA ASN A 177 -21.65 0.70 2.70
C ASN A 177 -21.27 2.12 3.16
N THR A 178 -20.38 2.23 4.15
CA THR A 178 -19.90 3.52 4.65
C THR A 178 -19.19 4.29 3.55
N PHE A 179 -18.33 3.63 2.78
CA PHE A 179 -17.56 4.28 1.71
C PHE A 179 -18.47 4.65 0.53
N LYS A 180 -19.33 3.75 0.07
CA LYS A 180 -20.30 4.06 -1.01
C LYS A 180 -21.23 5.22 -0.67
N ALA A 181 -21.66 5.33 0.57
CA ALA A 181 -22.53 6.43 1.02
C ALA A 181 -21.81 7.79 1.10
N ASN A 182 -20.48 7.81 1.19
CA ASN A 182 -19.70 9.03 1.37
C ASN A 182 -18.84 9.42 0.16
N LYS A 183 -18.67 8.57 -0.86
CA LYS A 183 -17.74 8.76 -1.97
C LYS A 183 -17.96 10.04 -2.79
N ASP A 184 -19.20 10.50 -2.88
CA ASP A 184 -19.54 11.69 -3.68
C ASP A 184 -19.28 13.01 -2.92
N ASN A 185 -19.22 12.97 -1.60
CA ASN A 185 -19.03 14.12 -0.74
C ASN A 185 -17.64 14.18 -0.08
N THR A 186 -16.90 13.07 -0.13
CA THR A 186 -15.59 12.94 0.53
C THR A 186 -14.64 12.19 -0.40
N GLN A 187 -13.49 12.76 -0.67
CA GLN A 187 -12.43 12.00 -1.34
C GLN A 187 -11.93 10.89 -0.41
N ILE A 188 -12.40 9.67 -0.63
CA ILE A 188 -12.07 8.50 0.21
C ILE A 188 -10.69 7.97 -0.15
N TYR A 189 -10.39 7.87 -1.44
CA TYR A 189 -9.10 7.41 -1.95
C TYR A 189 -8.36 8.53 -2.65
N TYR A 190 -7.03 8.48 -2.65
CA TYR A 190 -6.21 9.35 -3.48
C TYR A 190 -6.46 9.05 -4.96
N LYS A 191 -6.24 10.04 -5.81
CA LYS A 191 -6.37 9.89 -7.26
C LYS A 191 -5.15 9.24 -7.89
N THR A 192 -3.98 9.50 -7.31
CA THR A 192 -2.68 9.12 -7.85
C THR A 192 -1.99 8.02 -7.05
N ASP A 193 -2.63 7.57 -5.97
CA ASP A 193 -2.11 6.54 -5.06
C ASP A 193 -3.20 5.52 -4.72
N HIS A 194 -2.80 4.30 -4.42
CA HIS A 194 -3.74 3.22 -4.08
C HIS A 194 -4.34 3.34 -2.67
N HIS A 195 -3.77 4.17 -1.80
CA HIS A 195 -4.27 4.30 -0.43
C HIS A 195 -5.55 5.14 -0.33
N TRP A 196 -6.28 4.92 0.74
CA TRP A 196 -7.27 5.89 1.20
C TRP A 196 -6.65 7.20 1.64
N THR A 197 -7.43 8.27 1.61
CA THR A 197 -7.04 9.55 2.20
C THR A 197 -7.19 9.51 3.73
N THR A 198 -6.67 10.50 4.42
CA THR A 198 -6.91 10.67 5.87
C THR A 198 -8.42 10.78 6.19
N LYS A 199 -9.22 11.34 5.28
CA LYS A 199 -10.70 11.39 5.42
C LYS A 199 -11.29 9.97 5.31
N GLY A 200 -10.83 9.17 4.35
CA GLY A 200 -11.23 7.76 4.23
C GLY A 200 -10.87 6.96 5.48
N ALA A 201 -9.65 7.10 5.98
CA ALA A 201 -9.21 6.47 7.21
C ALA A 201 -10.03 6.93 8.45
N TYR A 202 -10.44 8.20 8.51
CA TYR A 202 -11.29 8.69 9.59
C TYR A 202 -12.72 8.12 9.53
N LEU A 203 -13.29 7.92 8.34
CA LEU A 203 -14.56 7.19 8.18
C LEU A 203 -14.43 5.74 8.68
N ALA A 204 -13.35 5.06 8.31
CA ALA A 204 -13.06 3.70 8.77
C ALA A 204 -12.87 3.65 10.30
N TYR A 205 -12.17 4.62 10.88
CA TYR A 205 -12.01 4.76 12.33
C TYR A 205 -13.35 4.91 13.05
N ASN A 206 -14.26 5.74 12.53
CA ASN A 206 -15.58 5.91 13.14
C ASN A 206 -16.41 4.61 13.08
N GLN A 207 -16.39 3.90 11.94
CA GLN A 207 -17.05 2.61 11.77
C GLN A 207 -16.51 1.57 12.76
N LEU A 208 -15.18 1.48 12.89
CA LEU A 208 -14.52 0.59 13.84
C LEU A 208 -14.87 0.93 15.28
N CYS A 209 -14.85 2.21 15.65
CA CYS A 209 -15.26 2.66 16.99
C CYS A 209 -16.71 2.28 17.30
N SER A 210 -17.61 2.45 16.33
CA SER A 210 -19.02 2.02 16.46
C SER A 210 -19.12 0.51 16.70
N LYS A 211 -18.40 -0.30 15.92
CA LYS A 211 -18.39 -1.76 16.05
C LYS A 211 -17.84 -2.22 17.41
N TRP A 212 -16.84 -1.54 17.93
CA TRP A 212 -16.22 -1.86 19.23
C TRP A 212 -16.91 -1.17 20.42
N ASN A 213 -17.96 -0.39 20.18
CA ASN A 213 -18.69 0.38 21.20
C ASN A 213 -17.73 1.29 22.00
N ILE A 214 -16.83 1.98 21.30
CA ILE A 214 -15.94 3.00 21.85
C ILE A 214 -16.25 4.36 21.25
N LYS A 215 -16.06 5.43 22.02
CA LYS A 215 -16.34 6.79 21.54
C LYS A 215 -15.20 7.27 20.66
N PRO A 216 -15.45 7.61 19.37
CA PRO A 216 -14.40 8.16 18.52
C PRO A 216 -13.97 9.56 18.95
N ALA A 217 -12.73 9.91 18.68
CA ALA A 217 -12.27 11.29 18.75
C ALA A 217 -12.95 12.11 17.65
N THR A 218 -13.60 13.20 18.04
CA THR A 218 -14.35 14.05 17.12
C THR A 218 -13.43 14.91 16.24
N ARG A 219 -13.91 15.30 15.06
CA ARG A 219 -13.12 16.01 14.04
C ARG A 219 -12.48 17.30 14.55
N ASP A 220 -13.16 18.01 15.44
CA ASP A 220 -12.72 19.27 16.04
C ASP A 220 -11.49 19.15 16.95
N LYS A 221 -11.14 17.95 17.39
CA LYS A 221 -9.89 17.69 18.14
C LYS A 221 -8.65 17.80 17.28
N PHE A 222 -8.76 17.70 15.96
CA PHE A 222 -7.62 17.63 15.07
C PHE A 222 -7.37 18.96 14.36
N THR A 223 -6.14 19.44 14.47
CA THR A 223 -5.60 20.47 13.58
C THR A 223 -5.15 19.82 12.29
N ILE A 224 -5.53 20.39 11.13
CA ILE A 224 -5.17 19.86 9.83
C ILE A 224 -4.02 20.66 9.24
N GLN A 225 -2.98 19.96 8.86
CA GLN A 225 -1.92 20.43 7.98
C GLN A 225 -2.06 19.75 6.63
N THR A 226 -1.79 20.48 5.55
CA THR A 226 -1.85 19.97 4.19
C THR A 226 -0.47 19.96 3.56
N ALA A 227 -0.17 18.90 2.80
CA ALA A 227 1.00 18.80 1.94
C ALA A 227 0.53 18.54 0.51
N ASN A 228 0.81 19.49 -0.38
CA ASN A 228 0.45 19.45 -1.79
C ASN A 228 1.47 18.63 -2.59
N ASP A 229 1.21 18.47 -3.89
CA ASP A 229 2.11 17.84 -4.86
C ASP A 229 2.41 16.37 -4.53
N PHE A 230 1.41 15.66 -3.99
CA PHE A 230 1.51 14.22 -3.77
C PHE A 230 1.19 13.47 -5.07
N LEU A 231 2.18 12.78 -5.60
CA LEU A 231 2.06 11.82 -6.69
C LEU A 231 2.44 10.45 -6.13
N GLY A 232 1.47 9.57 -6.06
CA GLY A 232 1.60 8.31 -5.34
C GLY A 232 2.07 7.13 -6.20
N THR A 233 1.89 5.93 -5.65
CA THR A 233 2.41 4.69 -6.26
C THR A 233 1.75 4.38 -7.60
N THR A 234 0.42 4.53 -7.71
CA THR A 234 -0.29 4.25 -8.98
C THR A 234 0.13 5.20 -10.11
N TYR A 235 0.43 6.47 -9.78
CA TYR A 235 1.03 7.39 -10.74
C TYR A 235 2.42 6.92 -11.19
N ASN A 236 3.27 6.57 -10.24
CA ASN A 236 4.66 6.20 -10.52
C ASN A 236 4.77 4.89 -11.31
N THR A 237 3.89 3.91 -11.05
CA THR A 237 3.90 2.61 -11.73
C THR A 237 3.22 2.66 -13.10
N SER A 238 2.21 3.50 -13.28
CA SER A 238 1.42 3.56 -14.52
C SER A 238 2.05 4.39 -15.63
N GLY A 239 2.99 5.29 -15.33
CA GLY A 239 3.59 6.21 -16.30
C GLY A 239 2.64 7.29 -16.85
N PHE A 240 1.48 7.53 -16.23
CA PHE A 240 0.56 8.60 -16.65
C PHE A 240 0.95 9.97 -16.11
N TRP A 241 1.92 10.65 -16.75
CA TRP A 241 2.51 11.92 -16.27
C TRP A 241 1.56 13.11 -16.25
N LEU A 242 0.58 13.14 -17.16
CA LEU A 242 -0.37 14.25 -17.28
C LEU A 242 -1.52 14.06 -16.29
N ASN A 243 -1.20 13.91 -15.01
CA ASN A 243 -2.16 13.78 -13.92
C ASN A 243 -1.90 14.88 -12.89
N GLU A 244 -2.96 15.45 -12.35
CA GLU A 244 -2.88 16.38 -11.23
C GLU A 244 -2.47 15.64 -9.96
N SER A 245 -1.70 16.31 -9.12
CA SER A 245 -1.28 15.77 -7.83
C SER A 245 -2.43 15.78 -6.81
N ASP A 246 -2.33 14.90 -5.84
CA ASP A 246 -3.17 14.89 -4.65
C ASP A 246 -2.62 15.81 -3.55
N THR A 247 -3.42 16.00 -2.50
CA THR A 247 -3.04 16.68 -1.27
C THR A 247 -3.13 15.69 -0.10
N ILE A 248 -2.05 15.54 0.66
CA ILE A 248 -2.05 14.78 1.91
C ILE A 248 -2.55 15.71 3.02
N GLU A 249 -3.55 15.26 3.78
CA GLU A 249 -3.97 15.91 5.01
C GLU A 249 -3.39 15.15 6.22
N ILE A 250 -2.71 15.87 7.10
CA ILE A 250 -2.19 15.35 8.37
C ILE A 250 -3.09 15.91 9.47
N TRP A 251 -3.86 15.01 10.11
CA TRP A 251 -4.78 15.36 11.19
C TRP A 251 -4.13 15.10 12.53
N ASN A 252 -3.60 16.12 13.13
CA ASN A 252 -2.84 16.03 14.39
C ASN A 252 -3.63 16.60 15.57
N ASN A 253 -3.84 15.81 16.61
CA ASN A 253 -4.32 16.29 17.89
C ASN A 253 -3.12 16.80 18.71
N LEU A 254 -2.96 18.11 18.80
CA LEU A 254 -1.84 18.76 19.50
C LEU A 254 -1.83 18.48 21.02
N ASN A 255 -2.95 18.02 21.58
CA ASN A 255 -3.04 17.62 22.99
C ASN A 255 -2.63 16.17 23.22
N ASN A 256 -2.49 15.36 22.16
CA ASN A 256 -2.05 13.98 22.24
C ASN A 256 -0.51 13.90 22.23
N LYS A 257 0.07 13.53 23.36
CA LYS A 257 1.53 13.41 23.55
C LYS A 257 2.07 12.03 23.17
N SER A 258 1.44 11.38 22.21
CA SER A 258 1.89 10.07 21.77
C SER A 258 3.30 10.09 21.23
N THR A 259 4.05 9.08 21.60
CA THR A 259 5.39 8.78 21.07
C THR A 259 5.31 7.60 20.13
N CYS A 260 6.25 7.53 19.19
CA CYS A 260 6.37 6.44 18.23
C CYS A 260 7.72 5.73 18.44
N SER A 261 7.71 4.41 18.43
CA SER A 261 8.94 3.59 18.44
C SER A 261 8.91 2.64 17.26
N ILE A 262 10.01 2.59 16.50
CA ILE A 262 10.17 1.69 15.35
C ILE A 262 11.24 0.66 15.71
N THR A 263 10.89 -0.61 15.58
CA THR A 263 11.81 -1.73 15.79
C THR A 263 12.08 -2.44 14.46
N ALA A 264 13.32 -2.40 14.03
CA ALA A 264 13.81 -3.09 12.83
C ALA A 264 15.17 -3.71 13.11
N ASN A 265 15.41 -4.94 12.64
CA ASN A 265 16.66 -5.69 12.82
C ASN A 265 17.11 -5.77 14.30
N GLY A 266 16.16 -5.88 15.23
CA GLY A 266 16.43 -5.93 16.68
C GLY A 266 16.76 -4.60 17.33
N ILE A 267 16.81 -3.50 16.59
CA ILE A 267 17.09 -2.15 17.11
C ILE A 267 15.78 -1.38 17.21
N THR A 268 15.53 -0.76 18.36
CA THR A 268 14.37 0.11 18.58
C THR A 268 14.81 1.57 18.64
N THR A 269 14.28 2.37 17.72
CA THR A 269 14.47 3.82 17.70
C THR A 269 13.19 4.51 18.16
N LYS A 270 13.30 5.51 19.04
CA LYS A 270 12.15 6.25 19.59
C LYS A 270 12.06 7.64 18.96
N TYR A 271 10.82 8.07 18.71
CA TYR A 271 10.47 9.36 18.13
C TYR A 271 9.36 10.01 18.96
N ASN A 272 9.37 11.34 19.00
CA ASN A 272 8.38 12.14 19.75
C ASN A 272 7.13 12.48 18.90
N SER A 273 6.99 11.89 17.73
CA SER A 273 5.87 12.13 16.82
C SER A 273 5.52 10.87 16.05
N MET A 274 4.25 10.74 15.67
CA MET A 274 3.74 9.75 14.73
C MET A 274 3.86 10.25 13.27
N TYR A 275 4.18 11.53 13.08
CA TYR A 275 4.26 12.18 11.78
C TYR A 275 5.71 12.60 11.48
N PHE A 276 6.21 12.15 10.35
CA PHE A 276 7.59 12.35 9.90
C PHE A 276 7.60 13.34 8.72
N THR A 277 7.49 14.62 9.04
CA THR A 277 7.31 15.69 8.03
C THR A 277 8.48 15.83 7.06
N ASP A 278 9.67 15.36 7.39
CA ASP A 278 10.79 15.33 6.46
C ASP A 278 10.55 14.40 5.26
N GLN A 279 9.70 13.37 5.41
CA GLN A 279 9.31 12.49 4.30
C GLN A 279 8.51 13.22 3.21
N LEU A 280 7.87 14.34 3.54
CA LEU A 280 7.15 15.17 2.57
C LEU A 280 8.07 15.80 1.51
N LYS A 281 9.38 15.84 1.76
CA LYS A 281 10.40 16.33 0.82
C LYS A 281 10.91 15.21 -0.11
N GLY A 282 10.62 13.96 0.24
CA GLY A 282 11.06 12.78 -0.50
C GLY A 282 10.07 12.34 -1.60
N ALA A 283 10.41 11.25 -2.28
CA ALA A 283 9.57 10.64 -3.30
C ALA A 283 8.34 9.94 -2.69
N ASP A 284 8.45 9.37 -1.50
CA ASP A 284 7.36 8.73 -0.78
C ASP A 284 6.78 9.65 0.30
N LYS A 285 5.96 10.61 -0.13
CA LYS A 285 5.32 11.54 0.82
C LYS A 285 4.35 10.87 1.78
N TYR A 286 3.74 9.71 1.40
CA TYR A 286 2.85 8.96 2.28
C TYR A 286 3.58 8.40 3.52
N ALA A 287 4.90 8.24 3.45
CA ALA A 287 5.72 7.87 4.60
C ALA A 287 5.74 8.93 5.73
N VAL A 288 5.10 10.09 5.54
CA VAL A 288 4.82 11.05 6.63
C VAL A 288 4.09 10.36 7.79
N PHE A 289 3.26 9.38 7.50
CA PHE A 289 2.61 8.54 8.50
C PHE A 289 3.55 7.42 8.94
N LEU A 290 3.95 7.40 10.20
CA LEU A 290 4.72 6.35 10.88
C LEU A 290 6.08 6.01 10.25
N ASN A 291 6.65 6.92 9.45
CA ASN A 291 7.91 6.71 8.71
C ASN A 291 7.87 5.54 7.71
N GLY A 292 6.69 5.31 7.09
CA GLY A 292 6.50 4.29 6.08
C GLY A 292 6.45 2.86 6.61
N ASN A 293 6.89 1.91 5.79
CA ASN A 293 6.82 0.48 6.10
C ASN A 293 7.93 0.07 7.07
N ASN A 294 7.54 -0.49 8.22
CA ASN A 294 8.45 -0.96 9.25
C ASN A 294 7.98 -2.31 9.80
N PRO A 295 8.89 -3.21 10.22
CA PRO A 295 8.49 -4.51 10.78
C PRO A 295 7.57 -4.40 11.99
N VAL A 296 7.93 -3.55 12.96
CA VAL A 296 7.13 -3.27 14.15
C VAL A 296 7.17 -1.79 14.46
N THR A 297 6.00 -1.19 14.61
CA THR A 297 5.84 0.20 15.06
C THR A 297 4.95 0.21 16.29
N THR A 298 5.38 0.85 17.40
CA THR A 298 4.58 0.97 18.61
C THR A 298 4.33 2.44 18.93
N ILE A 299 3.07 2.81 19.03
CA ILE A 299 2.60 4.13 19.44
C ILE A 299 2.19 4.02 20.91
N LYS A 300 2.67 4.92 21.76
CA LYS A 300 2.27 5.01 23.18
C LYS A 300 1.67 6.36 23.47
N ASN A 301 0.42 6.35 23.94
CA ASN A 301 -0.28 7.54 24.39
C ASN A 301 -0.35 7.56 25.92
N PRO A 302 0.48 8.37 26.61
CA PRO A 302 0.48 8.46 28.06
C PRO A 302 -0.79 9.14 28.63
N ASP A 303 -1.52 9.90 27.80
CA ASP A 303 -2.71 10.63 28.22
C ASP A 303 -3.98 9.77 28.10
N CYS A 304 -3.89 8.59 27.48
CA CYS A 304 -5.02 7.65 27.36
C CYS A 304 -5.23 6.87 28.67
N LYS A 305 -6.33 7.16 29.36
CA LYS A 305 -6.60 6.68 30.73
C LYS A 305 -7.07 5.22 30.80
N ASN A 306 -7.44 4.59 29.70
CA ASN A 306 -8.06 3.26 29.73
C ASN A 306 -7.07 2.09 29.83
N ASN A 307 -5.78 2.34 29.71
CA ASN A 307 -4.69 1.36 29.72
C ASN A 307 -4.84 0.20 28.71
N LYS A 308 -5.76 0.31 27.74
CA LYS A 308 -5.99 -0.73 26.73
C LYS A 308 -4.92 -0.70 25.65
N LYS A 309 -4.56 -1.89 25.18
CA LYS A 309 -3.54 -2.10 24.15
C LYS A 309 -4.14 -2.78 22.93
N LEU A 310 -3.80 -2.28 21.77
CA LEU A 310 -4.23 -2.78 20.47
C LEU A 310 -3.03 -3.32 19.69
N LEU A 311 -3.18 -4.53 19.14
CA LEU A 311 -2.28 -5.06 18.12
C LEU A 311 -2.94 -4.90 16.75
N ILE A 312 -2.20 -4.39 15.76
CA ILE A 312 -2.65 -4.27 14.38
C ILE A 312 -1.73 -5.11 13.50
N ILE A 313 -2.28 -6.13 12.86
CA ILE A 313 -1.65 -6.84 11.75
C ILE A 313 -2.03 -6.09 10.48
N LYS A 314 -1.03 -5.64 9.71
CA LYS A 314 -1.29 -4.54 8.80
C LYS A 314 -0.54 -4.61 7.47
N ASP A 315 -1.10 -3.87 6.50
CA ASP A 315 -0.38 -3.27 5.39
C ASP A 315 -0.24 -1.74 5.56
N SER A 316 0.15 -1.03 4.53
CA SER A 316 0.39 0.41 4.58
C SER A 316 -0.87 1.27 4.77
N PHE A 317 -2.07 0.73 4.56
CA PHE A 317 -3.32 1.45 4.83
C PHE A 317 -3.46 1.84 6.29
N SER A 318 -2.98 1.03 7.21
CA SER A 318 -3.03 1.32 8.64
C SER A 318 -2.19 2.52 9.08
N HIS A 319 -1.28 3.02 8.26
CA HIS A 319 -0.37 4.10 8.66
C HIS A 319 -1.11 5.39 9.03
N CYS A 320 -2.08 5.83 8.22
CA CYS A 320 -2.87 7.03 8.53
C CYS A 320 -4.07 6.74 9.45
N LEU A 321 -4.42 5.46 9.69
CA LEU A 321 -5.46 5.05 10.63
C LEU A 321 -4.94 5.02 12.08
N ALA A 322 -3.73 4.54 12.30
CA ALA A 322 -3.17 4.31 13.63
C ALA A 322 -3.09 5.57 14.51
N PRO A 323 -2.81 6.78 14.00
CA PRO A 323 -2.91 8.01 14.77
C PRO A 323 -4.29 8.25 15.39
N PHE A 324 -5.37 7.92 14.67
CA PHE A 324 -6.74 8.03 15.24
C PHE A 324 -6.97 7.00 16.35
N LEU A 325 -6.46 5.77 16.17
CA LEU A 325 -6.59 4.72 17.18
C LEU A 325 -5.81 5.02 18.46
N SER A 326 -4.71 5.79 18.35
CA SER A 326 -3.96 6.25 19.53
C SER A 326 -4.78 7.18 20.46
N GLU A 327 -5.89 7.74 19.99
CA GLU A 327 -6.82 8.50 20.85
C GLU A 327 -7.60 7.60 21.81
N ASN A 328 -7.75 6.32 21.47
CA ASN A 328 -8.57 5.37 22.23
C ASN A 328 -7.77 4.27 22.94
N PHE A 329 -6.49 4.10 22.62
CA PHE A 329 -5.64 3.07 23.21
C PHE A 329 -4.36 3.68 23.77
N SER A 330 -3.94 3.20 24.96
CA SER A 330 -2.69 3.64 25.59
C SER A 330 -1.45 3.13 24.84
N GLU A 331 -1.62 2.01 24.11
CA GLU A 331 -0.57 1.45 23.26
C GLU A 331 -1.21 0.84 22.00
N VAL A 332 -0.67 1.19 20.83
CA VAL A 332 -1.01 0.61 19.55
C VAL A 332 0.26 0.05 18.92
N THR A 333 0.35 -1.27 18.82
CA THR A 333 1.47 -1.95 18.17
C THR A 333 1.05 -2.42 16.79
N LEU A 334 1.77 -2.00 15.76
CA LEU A 334 1.55 -2.38 14.38
C LEU A 334 2.64 -3.35 13.94
N VAL A 335 2.25 -4.46 13.32
CA VAL A 335 3.16 -5.48 12.78
C VAL A 335 2.87 -5.64 11.30
N ASP A 336 3.90 -5.46 10.49
CA ASP A 336 3.88 -5.67 9.05
C ASP A 336 4.62 -6.96 8.71
N MET A 337 3.90 -8.02 8.44
CA MET A 337 4.46 -9.36 8.22
C MET A 337 5.34 -9.45 6.98
N ARG A 338 5.21 -8.54 6.04
CA ARG A 338 6.11 -8.44 4.88
C ARG A 338 7.57 -8.19 5.31
N TYR A 339 7.77 -7.54 6.46
CA TYR A 339 9.08 -7.18 7.02
C TYR A 339 9.36 -7.89 8.36
N TYR A 340 8.33 -8.32 9.10
CA TYR A 340 8.48 -9.04 10.36
C TYR A 340 8.33 -10.55 10.11
N LYS A 341 9.45 -11.26 10.02
CA LYS A 341 9.52 -12.69 9.66
C LYS A 341 9.70 -13.60 10.89
N LYS A 342 8.94 -13.33 11.95
CA LYS A 342 8.92 -14.14 13.18
C LYS A 342 7.48 -14.35 13.61
N SER A 343 7.23 -15.39 14.43
CA SER A 343 5.91 -15.66 15.00
C SER A 343 5.39 -14.44 15.80
N VAL A 344 4.23 -13.92 15.42
CA VAL A 344 3.57 -12.81 16.14
C VAL A 344 3.01 -13.32 17.46
N SER A 345 2.40 -14.52 17.48
CA SER A 345 1.85 -15.12 18.70
C SER A 345 2.93 -15.34 19.76
N GLU A 346 4.10 -15.85 19.35
CA GLU A 346 5.17 -16.23 20.28
C GLU A 346 6.09 -15.06 20.67
N GLU A 347 6.36 -14.16 19.73
CA GLU A 347 7.35 -13.09 19.95
C GLU A 347 6.73 -11.75 20.36
N ILE A 348 5.45 -11.51 20.04
CA ILE A 348 4.75 -10.25 20.32
C ILE A 348 3.68 -10.48 21.42
N CYS A 349 2.74 -11.42 21.20
CA CYS A 349 1.61 -11.62 22.12
C CYS A 349 2.04 -12.27 23.44
N SER A 350 3.08 -13.11 23.45
CA SER A 350 3.63 -13.67 24.69
C SER A 350 4.26 -12.62 25.62
N LYS A 351 4.81 -11.54 25.03
CA LYS A 351 5.51 -10.47 25.77
C LYS A 351 4.61 -9.30 26.17
N THR A 352 3.51 -9.12 25.44
CA THR A 352 2.58 -8.01 25.66
C THR A 352 1.13 -8.53 25.65
N LYS A 353 0.41 -8.29 26.73
CA LYS A 353 -1.02 -8.59 26.79
C LYS A 353 -1.78 -7.51 26.04
N PHE A 354 -2.36 -7.86 24.90
CA PHE A 354 -3.26 -6.99 24.14
C PHE A 354 -4.71 -7.24 24.52
N ASP A 355 -5.53 -6.19 24.45
CA ASP A 355 -6.97 -6.29 24.69
C ASP A 355 -7.74 -6.62 23.43
N LYS A 356 -7.21 -6.23 22.27
CA LYS A 356 -7.78 -6.48 20.95
C LYS A 356 -6.71 -6.65 19.89
N VAL A 357 -7.06 -7.40 18.86
CA VAL A 357 -6.31 -7.48 17.60
C VAL A 357 -7.18 -6.94 16.47
N LEU A 358 -6.59 -6.17 15.58
CA LEU A 358 -7.16 -5.71 14.33
C LEU A 358 -6.29 -6.21 13.16
N VAL A 359 -6.86 -7.00 12.28
CA VAL A 359 -6.26 -7.26 10.95
C VAL A 359 -6.80 -6.18 10.01
N CYS A 360 -5.95 -5.25 9.60
CA CYS A 360 -6.33 -4.13 8.73
C CYS A 360 -5.45 -4.10 7.48
N MET A 361 -6.02 -4.54 6.39
CA MET A 361 -5.35 -4.64 5.08
C MET A 361 -6.31 -4.28 3.95
N GLU A 362 -5.77 -3.81 2.87
CA GLU A 362 -6.52 -3.64 1.61
C GLU A 362 -6.82 -5.03 1.01
N LEU A 363 -7.96 -5.15 0.29
CA LEU A 363 -8.46 -6.42 -0.19
C LEU A 363 -7.44 -7.17 -1.07
N ASP A 364 -6.85 -6.49 -2.06
CA ASP A 364 -5.89 -7.11 -2.99
C ASP A 364 -4.66 -7.64 -2.25
N ASN A 365 -4.19 -6.88 -1.25
CA ASN A 365 -3.09 -7.31 -0.38
C ASN A 365 -3.48 -8.54 0.45
N PHE A 366 -4.69 -8.54 1.02
CA PHE A 366 -5.17 -9.67 1.82
C PHE A 366 -5.34 -10.95 0.98
N LEU A 367 -5.81 -10.81 -0.28
CA LEU A 367 -5.99 -11.93 -1.20
C LEU A 367 -4.66 -12.55 -1.66
N ALA A 368 -3.59 -11.76 -1.73
CA ALA A 368 -2.29 -12.19 -2.27
C ALA A 368 -1.24 -12.49 -1.19
N ASP A 369 -1.46 -12.07 0.07
CA ASP A 369 -0.46 -12.14 1.14
C ASP A 369 -0.06 -13.59 1.46
N LYS A 370 1.26 -13.86 1.42
CA LYS A 370 1.88 -15.18 1.72
C LYS A 370 2.50 -15.21 3.11
N ASP A 371 2.52 -14.10 3.81
CA ASP A 371 3.24 -13.92 5.06
C ASP A 371 2.35 -14.15 6.30
N PHE A 372 1.05 -14.44 6.12
CA PHE A 372 0.14 -14.78 7.22
C PHE A 372 0.63 -15.98 8.06
N ALA A 373 1.44 -16.86 7.49
CA ALA A 373 2.08 -17.96 8.24
C ALA A 373 2.91 -17.48 9.45
N PHE A 374 3.34 -16.20 9.47
CA PHE A 374 4.05 -15.62 10.60
C PHE A 374 3.13 -15.12 11.74
N LEU A 375 1.81 -15.29 11.63
CA LEU A 375 0.90 -15.02 12.76
C LEU A 375 1.04 -16.05 13.87
N GLU A 376 1.29 -17.30 13.54
CA GLU A 376 1.36 -18.44 14.49
C GLU A 376 2.73 -18.66 15.16
#